data_5f6ec78bef7110e73104e49470dc28f2
#
_entry.id   5f6ec78bef7110e73104e49470dc28f2
#
_cell.length_a   1.000
_cell.length_b   1.000
_cell.length_c   1.000
_cell.angle_alpha   90.00
_cell.angle_beta   90.00
_cell.angle_gamma   90.00
#
_symmetry.space_group_name_H-M   'P 1'
#
loop_
_entity.id
_entity.type
_entity.pdbx_description
1 polymer ?
#
loop_
_entity_poly.entity_id
_entity_poly.type
_entity_poly.pdbx_seq_one_letter_code
_entity_poly.pdbx_strand_id
1 'polypeptide(L)'
;MADSNLKRMSQEGLKSHDLSALRINREPERRGGPRGWLLLGAAAVVVAGIAAYFLAGRGLRPKAVEVVPASVVTEGQATTVLTATGYVEAERKADLSPKITSRITELKVTEGSRVREGEILARLDSTDLDAQLAEARANWTNAQAELKRQQAIFDQGLSTRSALDSAVAAEAATRARGRYVEALLDYTVIRAPFTGVITAKRAFVGEAVSPFGSSPSGGGSGGAIVTIVEFSSLYVGADVNEANLSKLAKNQPAEITLDAVPDKTYHGRLRQIVPAADRQKGTVRVKVAFLDADDRVLPDLSARVNFTTEATAGRTARSRILVPRSALTTREEKSGVFRISDGRAKFTPVTAGGDVQGQVEITQGLQGGEKLISLTGGAVVRDGEKVRVEGEKD
;
A
#
# COMPACT_ATOMS: atom_id res chain seq x y z
N MET A 1 50.57 22.97 -26.16
CA MET A 1 50.46 23.92 -27.26
C MET A 1 49.55 25.01 -26.75
N ALA A 2 50.15 25.97 -26.30
CA ALA A 2 50.47 27.27 -26.88
C ALA A 2 49.33 28.22 -26.52
N ASP A 3 49.51 29.04 -25.49
CA ASP A 3 50.26 30.31 -25.53
C ASP A 3 49.41 31.42 -26.07
N SER A 4 49.18 32.33 -25.19
CA SER A 4 49.78 33.67 -25.15
C SER A 4 48.96 34.70 -25.94
N ASN A 5 48.62 35.80 -25.40
CA ASN A 5 49.41 37.03 -25.29
C ASN A 5 48.57 38.10 -24.55
N LEU A 6 48.99 38.57 -23.45
CA LEU A 6 49.93 39.71 -23.30
C LEU A 6 49.38 41.00 -23.87
N LYS A 7 48.95 41.90 -22.91
CA LYS A 7 49.85 43.01 -22.45
C LYS A 7 49.86 44.22 -23.33
N ARG A 8 49.76 45.34 -22.70
CA ARG A 8 50.27 46.71 -23.03
C ARG A 8 49.16 47.67 -23.38
N MET A 9 49.21 48.90 -22.99
CA MET A 9 50.12 49.83 -22.33
C MET A 9 49.27 51.07 -22.00
N SER A 10 49.35 51.55 -20.83
CA SER A 10 50.26 52.69 -20.45
C SER A 10 49.77 54.04 -20.92
N GLN A 11 49.42 54.81 -19.93
CA GLN A 11 50.11 56.09 -19.62
C GLN A 11 49.96 57.26 -20.59
N GLU A 12 49.83 58.29 -19.96
CA GLU A 12 50.10 59.75 -20.31
C GLU A 12 48.82 60.52 -20.49
N GLY A 13 48.67 61.70 -19.89
CA GLY A 13 49.58 62.52 -19.16
C GLY A 13 48.87 63.72 -18.59
N LEU A 14 49.52 64.18 -17.62
CA LEU A 14 49.34 65.45 -16.99
C LEU A 14 49.00 66.62 -17.95
N LYS A 15 48.17 67.56 -17.48
CA LYS A 15 48.58 68.93 -17.44
C LYS A 15 47.70 69.79 -16.50
N SER A 16 48.34 70.26 -15.51
CA SER A 16 48.05 71.41 -14.66
C SER A 16 47.94 72.72 -15.44
N HIS A 17 47.06 73.56 -15.06
CA HIS A 17 47.14 75.02 -15.05
C HIS A 17 46.01 75.50 -14.16
N ASP A 18 46.24 75.92 -12.98
CA ASP A 18 46.85 77.07 -12.31
C ASP A 18 46.26 78.38 -12.79
N LEU A 19 46.08 79.15 -11.76
CA LEU A 19 45.93 80.64 -11.61
C LEU A 19 44.49 81.10 -11.51
N SER A 20 44.05 81.33 -10.24
CA SER A 20 44.26 82.59 -9.47
C SER A 20 44.16 83.84 -10.32
N ALA A 21 43.15 84.56 -10.05
CA ALA A 21 42.90 86.00 -10.04
C ALA A 21 41.45 86.27 -10.44
N LEU A 22 40.64 86.83 -9.69
CA LEU A 22 40.64 88.21 -9.21
C LEU A 22 39.68 88.40 -8.06
N ARG A 23 40.21 88.89 -7.01
CA ARG A 23 39.56 89.70 -5.97
C ARG A 23 38.92 90.93 -6.55
N ILE A 24 37.72 91.30 -6.09
CA ILE A 24 37.26 92.64 -5.76
C ILE A 24 36.06 92.51 -4.85
N ASN A 25 36.07 92.92 -3.78
CA ASN A 25 35.95 93.77 -2.64
C ASN A 25 34.69 94.67 -2.64
N ARG A 26 34.07 94.71 -1.42
CA ARG A 26 33.31 95.76 -0.74
C ARG A 26 31.83 95.89 -1.06
N GLU A 27 31.01 95.43 -0.06
CA GLU A 27 30.33 96.24 1.01
C GLU A 27 29.60 97.53 0.56
N PRO A 28 28.67 98.03 1.39
CA PRO A 28 27.61 97.45 2.23
C PRO A 28 26.22 98.14 2.00
N GLU A 29 25.28 97.82 2.77
CA GLU A 29 24.21 98.65 3.41
C GLU A 29 22.78 98.08 3.20
N ARG A 30 22.20 97.73 4.25
CA ARG A 30 21.30 98.29 5.28
C ARG A 30 19.83 98.02 5.08
N ARG A 31 19.27 97.63 6.23
CA ARG A 31 17.91 97.85 6.74
C ARG A 31 16.78 97.05 6.04
N GLY A 32 16.11 96.22 6.73
CA GLY A 32 15.43 96.35 7.97
C GLY A 32 13.99 95.92 7.79
N GLY A 33 13.53 94.97 8.59
CA GLY A 33 12.11 94.71 8.70
C GLY A 33 11.86 93.42 9.47
N PRO A 34 10.96 93.38 10.41
CA PRO A 34 10.76 92.29 11.34
C PRO A 34 9.94 91.14 10.69
N ARG A 35 10.37 90.60 9.51
CA ARG A 35 9.75 89.46 8.81
C ARG A 35 10.50 88.13 8.97
N GLY A 36 11.73 88.24 9.54
CA GLY A 36 12.52 86.99 9.76
C GLY A 36 11.96 86.08 10.83
N TRP A 37 11.25 86.58 11.80
CA TRP A 37 10.71 85.78 12.90
C TRP A 37 9.46 84.99 12.49
N LEU A 38 8.67 85.55 11.57
CA LEU A 38 7.55 84.85 11.01
C LEU A 38 7.98 83.65 10.11
N LEU A 39 9.11 83.80 9.41
CA LEU A 39 9.66 82.67 8.60
C LEU A 39 10.31 81.62 9.47
N LEU A 40 10.92 81.98 10.60
CA LEU A 40 11.44 81.01 11.59
C LEU A 40 10.29 80.30 12.30
N GLY A 41 9.20 80.97 12.62
CA GLY A 41 7.99 80.34 13.16
C GLY A 41 7.35 79.37 12.19
N ALA A 42 7.22 79.73 10.90
CA ALA A 42 6.72 78.87 9.87
C ALA A 42 7.62 77.61 9.63
N ALA A 43 8.97 77.86 9.63
CA ALA A 43 9.91 76.75 9.52
C ALA A 43 9.84 75.80 10.73
N ALA A 44 9.69 76.36 11.97
CA ALA A 44 9.51 75.52 13.16
C ALA A 44 8.22 74.69 13.14
N VAL A 45 7.10 75.23 12.62
CA VAL A 45 5.84 74.52 12.45
C VAL A 45 5.96 73.42 11.39
N VAL A 46 6.65 73.69 10.27
CA VAL A 46 6.91 72.67 9.23
C VAL A 46 7.82 71.56 9.77
N VAL A 47 8.90 71.95 10.51
CA VAL A 47 9.77 70.90 11.13
C VAL A 47 9.01 70.06 12.18
N ALA A 48 8.17 70.74 13.02
CA ALA A 48 7.33 70.03 13.97
C ALA A 48 6.29 69.12 13.28
N GLY A 49 5.69 69.60 12.15
CA GLY A 49 4.80 68.82 11.33
C GLY A 49 5.48 67.59 10.68
N ILE A 50 6.68 67.80 10.14
CA ILE A 50 7.54 66.74 9.60
C ILE A 50 7.96 65.77 10.70
N ALA A 51 8.36 66.27 11.86
CA ALA A 51 8.72 65.45 13.02
C ALA A 51 7.52 64.68 13.55
N ALA A 52 6.33 65.26 13.62
CA ALA A 52 5.08 64.59 14.00
C ALA A 52 4.66 63.53 12.95
N TYR A 53 4.82 63.85 11.64
CA TYR A 53 4.59 62.90 10.56
C TYR A 53 5.54 61.70 10.62
N PHE A 54 6.85 61.94 10.88
CA PHE A 54 7.83 60.85 11.03
C PHE A 54 7.64 60.07 12.35
N LEU A 55 7.22 60.71 13.43
CA LEU A 55 6.89 60.02 14.69
C LEU A 55 5.60 59.21 14.60
N ALA A 56 4.57 59.74 13.94
CA ALA A 56 3.33 59.04 13.67
C ALA A 56 3.54 57.86 12.66
N GLY A 57 4.42 58.09 11.65
CA GLY A 57 4.73 57.04 10.64
C GLY A 57 5.59 55.89 11.17
N ARG A 58 6.36 56.13 12.27
CA ARG A 58 7.15 55.05 12.89
C ARG A 58 6.31 54.00 13.61
N GLY A 59 5.08 54.30 14.01
CA GLY A 59 4.13 53.37 14.64
C GLY A 59 3.30 52.51 13.67
N LEU A 60 3.40 52.75 12.35
CA LEU A 60 2.52 52.17 11.34
C LEU A 60 3.17 51.11 10.40
N ARG A 61 4.46 50.86 10.59
CA ARG A 61 5.11 49.80 9.76
C ARG A 61 4.74 48.43 10.31
N PRO A 62 4.06 47.58 9.52
CA PRO A 62 3.74 46.22 9.94
C PRO A 62 5.05 45.48 10.19
N LYS A 63 5.13 44.79 11.30
CA LYS A 63 6.28 44.00 11.69
C LYS A 63 6.26 42.68 10.94
N ALA A 64 7.33 42.32 10.23
CA ALA A 64 7.46 41.02 9.58
C ALA A 64 7.52 39.93 10.65
N VAL A 65 6.65 38.94 10.51
CA VAL A 65 6.55 37.82 11.43
C VAL A 65 6.50 36.49 10.65
N GLU A 66 7.22 35.53 11.16
CA GLU A 66 7.14 34.16 10.66
C GLU A 66 5.85 33.50 11.16
N VAL A 67 5.16 32.81 10.27
CA VAL A 67 3.88 32.17 10.59
C VAL A 67 4.03 30.67 10.61
N VAL A 68 3.53 30.04 11.65
CA VAL A 68 3.44 28.58 11.79
C VAL A 68 1.98 28.17 11.97
N PRO A 69 1.51 27.17 11.24
CA PRO A 69 0.14 26.69 11.41
C PRO A 69 -0.01 25.88 12.70
N ALA A 70 -1.16 25.98 13.35
CA ALA A 70 -1.58 25.04 14.38
C ALA A 70 -1.97 23.73 13.70
N SER A 71 -1.18 22.68 13.86
CA SER A 71 -1.41 21.38 13.24
C SER A 71 -2.46 20.59 14.03
N VAL A 72 -3.51 20.10 13.33
CA VAL A 72 -4.46 19.19 13.91
C VAL A 72 -4.00 17.76 13.63
N VAL A 73 -3.60 17.04 14.65
CA VAL A 73 -3.28 15.63 14.56
C VAL A 73 -4.44 14.84 15.16
N THR A 74 -5.13 14.10 14.32
CA THR A 74 -6.21 13.21 14.77
C THR A 74 -5.56 11.92 15.27
N GLU A 75 -5.55 11.70 16.59
CA GLU A 75 -5.20 10.40 17.15
C GLU A 75 -6.27 9.40 16.78
N GLY A 76 -5.90 8.42 15.99
CA GLY A 76 -6.81 7.37 15.52
C GLY A 76 -6.50 6.92 14.10
N GLN A 77 -5.60 7.59 13.38
CA GLN A 77 -5.03 7.02 12.16
C GLN A 77 -4.10 5.88 12.58
N ALA A 78 -4.41 4.68 12.06
CA ALA A 78 -3.57 3.51 12.24
C ALA A 78 -2.15 3.85 11.80
N THR A 79 -1.21 3.88 12.74
CA THR A 79 0.19 4.18 12.43
C THR A 79 0.79 2.96 11.75
N THR A 80 1.34 3.11 10.56
CA THR A 80 2.07 2.04 9.88
C THR A 80 3.31 1.67 10.71
N VAL A 81 3.35 0.44 11.16
CA VAL A 81 4.47 -0.12 11.94
C VAL A 81 5.55 -0.65 11.02
N LEU A 82 5.13 -1.27 9.91
CA LEU A 82 5.99 -1.98 8.98
C LEU A 82 5.30 -2.06 7.61
N THR A 83 6.09 -1.89 6.55
CA THR A 83 5.68 -2.17 5.17
C THR A 83 6.42 -3.40 4.66
N ALA A 84 5.70 -4.30 4.00
CA ALA A 84 6.25 -5.46 3.31
C ALA A 84 5.67 -5.56 1.91
N THR A 85 6.39 -6.19 0.99
CA THR A 85 5.95 -6.48 -0.37
C THR A 85 5.76 -7.97 -0.55
N GLY A 86 4.87 -8.35 -1.46
CA GLY A 86 4.59 -9.74 -1.74
C GLY A 86 3.64 -9.90 -2.92
N TYR A 87 3.02 -11.05 -3.01
CA TYR A 87 2.10 -11.40 -4.09
C TYR A 87 0.81 -11.95 -3.53
N VAL A 88 -0.27 -11.77 -4.31
CA VAL A 88 -1.55 -12.41 -4.02
C VAL A 88 -1.43 -13.89 -4.35
N GLU A 89 -1.67 -14.74 -3.39
CA GLU A 89 -1.65 -16.20 -3.51
C GLU A 89 -3.02 -16.78 -3.13
N ALA A 90 -3.33 -17.94 -3.67
CA ALA A 90 -4.52 -18.68 -3.27
C ALA A 90 -4.14 -19.79 -2.29
N GLU A 91 -4.98 -20.03 -1.29
CA GLU A 91 -4.78 -21.12 -0.34
C GLU A 91 -4.85 -22.48 -1.04
N ARG A 92 -5.76 -22.62 -2.04
CA ARG A 92 -5.91 -23.81 -2.85
C ARG A 92 -5.71 -23.49 -4.32
N LYS A 93 -4.67 -24.08 -4.89
CA LYS A 93 -4.35 -24.08 -6.32
C LYS A 93 -4.01 -25.51 -6.70
N ALA A 94 -4.57 -26.02 -7.78
CA ALA A 94 -4.31 -27.36 -8.26
C ALA A 94 -4.11 -27.37 -9.76
N ASP A 95 -3.03 -28.04 -10.19
CA ASP A 95 -2.79 -28.40 -11.57
C ASP A 95 -3.39 -29.79 -11.80
N LEU A 96 -4.44 -29.89 -12.61
CA LEU A 96 -5.18 -31.12 -12.84
C LEU A 96 -4.55 -31.88 -13.99
N SER A 97 -3.93 -33.01 -13.65
CA SER A 97 -3.32 -33.94 -14.59
C SER A 97 -4.15 -35.21 -14.70
N PRO A 98 -4.15 -35.90 -15.85
CA PRO A 98 -4.80 -37.19 -15.98
C PRO A 98 -4.07 -38.25 -15.15
N LYS A 99 -4.77 -39.30 -14.72
CA LYS A 99 -4.15 -40.47 -14.04
C LYS A 99 -3.74 -41.57 -14.99
N ILE A 100 -4.21 -41.52 -16.23
CA ILE A 100 -3.91 -42.48 -17.30
C ILE A 100 -3.54 -41.71 -18.58
N THR A 101 -2.78 -42.34 -19.45
CA THR A 101 -2.50 -41.82 -20.78
C THR A 101 -3.67 -42.07 -21.70
N SER A 102 -4.24 -41.02 -22.26
CA SER A 102 -5.32 -41.08 -23.23
C SER A 102 -5.45 -39.81 -24.02
N ARG A 103 -6.36 -39.71 -25.00
CA ARG A 103 -6.65 -38.54 -25.80
C ARG A 103 -7.82 -37.76 -25.21
N ILE A 104 -7.75 -36.41 -25.22
CA ILE A 104 -8.88 -35.58 -24.81
C ILE A 104 -9.96 -35.60 -25.89
N THR A 105 -11.16 -36.09 -25.56
CA THR A 105 -12.33 -36.08 -26.44
C THR A 105 -13.20 -34.86 -26.25
N GLU A 106 -13.26 -34.37 -25.02
CA GLU A 106 -14.09 -33.22 -24.66
C GLU A 106 -13.39 -32.38 -23.61
N LEU A 107 -13.42 -31.04 -23.77
CA LEU A 107 -12.95 -30.09 -22.78
C LEU A 107 -14.02 -28.98 -22.62
N LYS A 108 -14.70 -28.98 -21.47
CA LYS A 108 -15.89 -28.14 -21.21
C LYS A 108 -15.59 -26.75 -20.69
N VAL A 109 -14.32 -26.46 -20.41
CA VAL A 109 -13.91 -25.23 -19.73
C VAL A 109 -12.93 -24.45 -20.55
N THR A 110 -12.94 -23.12 -20.31
CA THR A 110 -11.99 -22.14 -20.85
C THR A 110 -11.35 -21.39 -19.68
N GLU A 111 -10.28 -20.67 -19.96
CA GLU A 111 -9.71 -19.76 -18.97
C GLU A 111 -10.73 -18.70 -18.54
N GLY A 112 -10.78 -18.41 -17.24
CA GLY A 112 -11.80 -17.56 -16.63
C GLY A 112 -13.12 -18.26 -16.27
N SER A 113 -13.34 -19.54 -16.67
CA SER A 113 -14.55 -20.29 -16.30
C SER A 113 -14.61 -20.53 -14.80
N ARG A 114 -15.74 -20.23 -14.18
CA ARG A 114 -16.05 -20.62 -12.79
C ARG A 114 -16.61 -22.03 -12.78
N VAL A 115 -16.06 -22.89 -11.95
CA VAL A 115 -16.44 -24.30 -11.83
C VAL A 115 -16.72 -24.66 -10.38
N ARG A 116 -17.60 -25.65 -10.19
CA ARG A 116 -17.97 -26.19 -8.87
C ARG A 116 -17.23 -27.49 -8.60
N GLU A 117 -17.05 -27.80 -7.32
CA GLU A 117 -16.51 -29.09 -6.91
C GLU A 117 -17.29 -30.26 -7.54
N GLY A 118 -16.58 -31.27 -8.08
CA GLY A 118 -17.13 -32.41 -8.76
C GLY A 118 -17.55 -32.16 -10.21
N GLU A 119 -17.56 -30.94 -10.71
CA GLU A 119 -17.92 -30.60 -12.09
C GLU A 119 -16.92 -31.22 -13.08
N ILE A 120 -17.46 -31.75 -14.19
CA ILE A 120 -16.65 -32.40 -15.24
C ILE A 120 -15.99 -31.31 -16.09
N LEU A 121 -14.68 -31.29 -16.08
CA LEU A 121 -13.85 -30.35 -16.82
C LEU A 121 -13.42 -30.89 -18.17
N ALA A 122 -13.02 -32.17 -18.20
CA ALA A 122 -12.56 -32.84 -19.41
C ALA A 122 -13.00 -34.30 -19.41
N ARG A 123 -13.12 -34.85 -20.60
CA ARG A 123 -13.29 -36.29 -20.83
C ARG A 123 -12.16 -36.78 -21.71
N LEU A 124 -11.62 -37.93 -21.36
CA LEU A 124 -10.63 -38.64 -22.14
C LEU A 124 -11.33 -39.75 -22.93
N ASP A 125 -10.67 -40.21 -23.98
CA ASP A 125 -11.15 -41.39 -24.73
C ASP A 125 -11.19 -42.62 -23.85
N SER A 126 -12.37 -43.19 -23.73
CA SER A 126 -12.66 -44.35 -22.89
C SER A 126 -13.03 -45.62 -23.70
N THR A 127 -13.00 -45.56 -25.04
CA THR A 127 -13.52 -46.60 -25.93
C THR A 127 -12.94 -48.00 -25.61
N ASP A 128 -11.62 -48.08 -25.41
CA ASP A 128 -10.96 -49.33 -25.08
C ASP A 128 -11.31 -49.83 -23.67
N LEU A 129 -11.45 -48.91 -22.71
CA LEU A 129 -11.81 -49.25 -21.33
C LEU A 129 -13.28 -49.66 -21.22
N ASP A 130 -14.17 -49.07 -22.01
CA ASP A 130 -15.58 -49.46 -22.08
C ASP A 130 -15.70 -50.87 -22.63
N ALA A 131 -14.93 -51.24 -23.66
CA ALA A 131 -14.90 -52.62 -24.18
C ALA A 131 -14.34 -53.62 -23.15
N GLN A 132 -13.26 -53.26 -22.44
CA GLN A 132 -12.67 -54.07 -21.37
C GLN A 132 -13.64 -54.24 -20.20
N LEU A 133 -14.41 -53.20 -19.86
CA LEU A 133 -15.43 -53.31 -18.81
C LEU A 133 -16.57 -54.27 -19.22
N ALA A 134 -17.00 -54.20 -20.48
CA ALA A 134 -18.02 -55.11 -21.01
C ALA A 134 -17.56 -56.57 -20.94
N GLU A 135 -16.32 -56.86 -21.33
CA GLU A 135 -15.70 -58.17 -21.20
C GLU A 135 -15.63 -58.63 -19.72
N ALA A 136 -15.10 -57.80 -18.83
CA ALA A 136 -14.98 -58.13 -17.42
C ALA A 136 -16.35 -58.38 -16.76
N ARG A 137 -17.38 -57.64 -17.13
CA ARG A 137 -18.76 -57.86 -16.68
C ARG A 137 -19.35 -59.18 -17.19
N ALA A 138 -19.10 -59.55 -18.45
CA ALA A 138 -19.55 -60.87 -19.02
C ALA A 138 -18.87 -62.02 -18.27
N ASN A 139 -17.56 -61.92 -18.02
CA ASN A 139 -16.82 -62.95 -17.28
C ASN A 139 -17.31 -63.04 -15.83
N TRP A 140 -17.61 -61.96 -15.16
CA TRP A 140 -18.21 -61.99 -13.82
C TRP A 140 -19.59 -62.58 -13.81
N THR A 141 -20.46 -62.25 -14.78
CA THR A 141 -21.81 -62.87 -14.93
C THR A 141 -21.72 -64.34 -15.07
N ASN A 142 -20.80 -64.90 -15.91
CA ASN A 142 -20.55 -66.29 -16.06
C ASN A 142 -20.08 -66.98 -14.78
N ALA A 143 -19.10 -66.34 -14.05
CA ALA A 143 -18.63 -66.89 -12.79
C ALA A 143 -19.72 -66.91 -11.71
N GLN A 144 -20.57 -65.88 -11.68
CA GLN A 144 -21.71 -65.76 -10.76
C GLN A 144 -22.73 -66.89 -11.03
N ALA A 145 -23.03 -67.18 -12.30
CA ALA A 145 -23.93 -68.30 -12.70
C ALA A 145 -23.33 -69.61 -12.28
N GLU A 146 -22.02 -69.84 -12.47
CA GLU A 146 -21.33 -71.09 -12.07
C GLU A 146 -21.32 -71.20 -10.53
N LEU A 147 -21.03 -70.17 -9.77
CA LEU A 147 -21.13 -70.21 -8.31
C LEU A 147 -22.52 -70.60 -7.85
N LYS A 148 -23.56 -70.00 -8.43
CA LYS A 148 -24.97 -70.34 -8.10
C LYS A 148 -25.26 -71.81 -8.40
N ARG A 149 -24.74 -72.34 -9.48
CA ARG A 149 -24.90 -73.77 -9.87
C ARG A 149 -24.19 -74.67 -8.87
N GLN A 150 -22.89 -74.37 -8.56
CA GLN A 150 -22.13 -75.19 -7.63
C GLN A 150 -22.69 -75.12 -6.20
N GLN A 151 -23.24 -73.99 -5.77
CA GLN A 151 -23.95 -73.87 -4.50
C GLN A 151 -25.19 -74.81 -4.46
N ALA A 152 -26.02 -74.77 -5.51
CA ALA A 152 -27.20 -75.61 -5.59
C ALA A 152 -26.88 -77.09 -5.56
N ILE A 153 -25.80 -77.54 -6.27
CA ILE A 153 -25.33 -78.91 -6.30
C ILE A 153 -24.74 -79.33 -4.95
N PHE A 154 -24.02 -78.42 -4.29
CA PHE A 154 -23.46 -78.68 -2.97
C PHE A 154 -24.52 -78.78 -1.88
N ASP A 155 -25.58 -78.00 -1.93
CA ASP A 155 -26.70 -78.01 -1.01
C ASP A 155 -27.50 -79.34 -1.16
N GLN A 156 -27.44 -80.02 -2.34
CA GLN A 156 -27.99 -81.34 -2.59
C GLN A 156 -27.04 -82.49 -2.17
N GLY A 157 -25.83 -82.16 -1.65
CA GLY A 157 -24.83 -83.15 -1.30
C GLY A 157 -24.10 -83.81 -2.47
N LEU A 158 -24.23 -83.28 -3.68
CA LEU A 158 -23.70 -83.83 -4.93
C LEU A 158 -22.39 -83.19 -5.40
N SER A 159 -21.83 -82.26 -4.62
CA SER A 159 -20.56 -81.61 -4.92
C SER A 159 -19.64 -81.54 -3.68
N THR A 160 -18.35 -81.32 -3.92
CA THR A 160 -17.35 -81.24 -2.85
C THR A 160 -17.22 -79.77 -2.34
N ARG A 161 -16.80 -79.59 -1.10
CA ARG A 161 -16.50 -78.28 -0.55
C ARG A 161 -15.45 -77.56 -1.37
N SER A 162 -14.43 -78.29 -1.85
CA SER A 162 -13.35 -77.71 -2.68
C SER A 162 -13.88 -77.12 -4.00
N ALA A 163 -14.87 -77.79 -4.64
CA ALA A 163 -15.47 -77.27 -5.86
C ALA A 163 -16.26 -75.99 -5.62
N LEU A 164 -17.02 -75.93 -4.52
CA LEU A 164 -17.72 -74.74 -4.13
C LEU A 164 -16.75 -73.60 -3.81
N ASP A 165 -15.70 -73.87 -3.01
CA ASP A 165 -14.69 -72.85 -2.64
C ASP A 165 -13.93 -72.28 -3.88
N SER A 166 -13.72 -73.21 -4.90
CA SER A 166 -13.14 -72.79 -6.18
C SER A 166 -14.06 -71.87 -6.96
N ALA A 167 -15.37 -72.13 -6.98
CA ALA A 167 -16.35 -71.30 -7.66
C ALA A 167 -16.49 -69.89 -6.93
N VAL A 168 -16.47 -69.92 -5.61
CA VAL A 168 -16.45 -68.66 -4.81
C VAL A 168 -15.22 -67.83 -5.14
N ALA A 169 -14.02 -68.42 -5.18
CA ALA A 169 -12.77 -67.74 -5.51
C ALA A 169 -12.78 -67.17 -6.94
N ALA A 170 -13.31 -67.89 -7.90
CA ALA A 170 -13.45 -67.50 -9.32
C ALA A 170 -14.40 -66.29 -9.48
N GLU A 171 -15.56 -66.30 -8.79
CA GLU A 171 -16.48 -65.16 -8.77
C GLU A 171 -15.81 -63.95 -8.15
N ALA A 172 -15.16 -64.10 -7.00
CA ALA A 172 -14.48 -62.99 -6.33
C ALA A 172 -13.35 -62.36 -7.18
N ALA A 173 -12.58 -63.19 -7.91
CA ALA A 173 -11.53 -62.73 -8.79
C ALA A 173 -12.06 -61.92 -9.99
N THR A 174 -13.11 -62.47 -10.68
CA THR A 174 -13.72 -61.77 -11.83
C THR A 174 -14.43 -60.50 -11.44
N ARG A 175 -15.09 -60.48 -10.28
CA ARG A 175 -15.67 -59.25 -9.69
C ARG A 175 -14.62 -58.19 -9.37
N ALA A 176 -13.48 -58.61 -8.81
CA ALA A 176 -12.36 -57.70 -8.54
C ALA A 176 -11.80 -57.11 -9.84
N ARG A 177 -11.70 -57.91 -10.90
CA ARG A 177 -11.29 -57.44 -12.24
C ARG A 177 -12.23 -56.39 -12.79
N GLY A 178 -13.56 -56.61 -12.68
CA GLY A 178 -14.57 -55.62 -13.09
C GLY A 178 -14.40 -54.27 -12.38
N ARG A 179 -14.27 -54.32 -11.06
CA ARG A 179 -14.03 -53.08 -10.25
C ARG A 179 -12.75 -52.36 -10.61
N TYR A 180 -11.68 -53.07 -10.95
CA TYR A 180 -10.44 -52.49 -11.41
C TYR A 180 -10.63 -51.68 -12.71
N VAL A 181 -11.34 -52.26 -13.70
CA VAL A 181 -11.61 -51.58 -14.98
C VAL A 181 -12.56 -50.37 -14.76
N GLU A 182 -13.56 -50.49 -13.87
CA GLU A 182 -14.43 -49.40 -13.51
C GLU A 182 -13.64 -48.22 -12.90
N ALA A 183 -12.66 -48.48 -12.04
CA ALA A 183 -11.78 -47.47 -11.48
C ALA A 183 -10.90 -46.81 -12.55
N LEU A 184 -10.41 -47.57 -13.56
CA LEU A 184 -9.69 -46.97 -14.69
C LEU A 184 -10.59 -46.08 -15.55
N LEU A 185 -11.84 -46.50 -15.75
CA LEU A 185 -12.82 -45.70 -16.47
C LEU A 185 -13.15 -44.39 -15.77
N ASP A 186 -13.25 -44.40 -14.43
CA ASP A 186 -13.44 -43.15 -13.66
C ASP A 186 -12.26 -42.17 -13.85
N TYR A 187 -11.05 -42.66 -14.09
CA TYR A 187 -9.90 -41.81 -14.39
C TYR A 187 -9.95 -41.10 -15.76
N THR A 188 -10.86 -41.53 -16.65
CA THR A 188 -11.09 -40.83 -17.93
C THR A 188 -11.89 -39.55 -17.78
N VAL A 189 -12.52 -39.32 -16.62
CA VAL A 189 -13.32 -38.12 -16.33
C VAL A 189 -12.57 -37.23 -15.36
N ILE A 190 -12.08 -36.12 -15.86
CA ILE A 190 -11.39 -35.12 -15.04
C ILE A 190 -12.42 -34.20 -14.42
N ARG A 191 -12.42 -34.13 -13.08
CA ARG A 191 -13.36 -33.33 -12.29
C ARG A 191 -12.62 -32.28 -11.48
N ALA A 192 -13.31 -31.16 -11.17
CA ALA A 192 -12.84 -30.15 -10.27
C ALA A 192 -12.74 -30.68 -8.82
N PRO A 193 -11.59 -30.59 -8.14
CA PRO A 193 -11.43 -31.06 -6.76
C PRO A 193 -12.03 -30.09 -5.72
N PHE A 194 -12.29 -28.86 -6.11
CA PHE A 194 -12.94 -27.81 -5.31
C PHE A 194 -13.55 -26.75 -6.23
N THR A 195 -14.41 -25.92 -5.67
CA THR A 195 -15.02 -24.79 -6.38
C THR A 195 -13.96 -23.69 -6.61
N GLY A 196 -13.83 -23.21 -7.86
CA GLY A 196 -12.82 -22.22 -8.20
C GLY A 196 -12.96 -21.68 -9.61
N VAL A 197 -11.89 -21.04 -10.08
CA VAL A 197 -11.78 -20.46 -11.43
C VAL A 197 -10.62 -21.15 -12.16
N ILE A 198 -10.82 -21.44 -13.43
CA ILE A 198 -9.75 -21.96 -14.30
C ILE A 198 -8.84 -20.79 -14.69
N THR A 199 -7.59 -20.83 -14.25
CA THR A 199 -6.60 -19.78 -14.54
C THR A 199 -5.71 -20.08 -15.73
N ALA A 200 -5.53 -21.36 -16.07
CA ALA A 200 -4.78 -21.75 -17.25
C ALA A 200 -5.35 -23.02 -17.88
N LYS A 201 -5.39 -23.05 -19.21
CA LYS A 201 -5.70 -24.21 -20.05
C LYS A 201 -4.45 -24.59 -20.82
N ARG A 202 -3.90 -25.79 -20.55
CA ARG A 202 -2.62 -26.24 -21.08
C ARG A 202 -2.74 -27.33 -22.15
N ALA A 203 -3.93 -27.91 -22.31
CA ALA A 203 -4.19 -28.96 -23.26
C ALA A 203 -5.44 -28.68 -24.09
N PHE A 204 -5.53 -29.30 -25.28
CA PHE A 204 -6.58 -29.08 -26.25
C PHE A 204 -7.31 -30.41 -26.60
N VAL A 205 -8.54 -30.29 -27.09
CA VAL A 205 -9.30 -31.44 -27.59
C VAL A 205 -8.53 -32.08 -28.74
N GLY A 206 -8.44 -33.42 -28.73
CA GLY A 206 -7.67 -34.21 -29.67
C GLY A 206 -6.22 -34.45 -29.27
N GLU A 207 -5.71 -33.77 -28.25
CA GLU A 207 -4.35 -33.94 -27.75
C GLU A 207 -4.24 -35.21 -26.87
N ALA A 208 -3.11 -35.92 -26.97
CA ALA A 208 -2.78 -37.03 -26.09
C ALA A 208 -2.13 -36.49 -24.81
N VAL A 209 -2.66 -36.86 -23.66
CA VAL A 209 -2.20 -36.43 -22.35
C VAL A 209 -1.75 -37.61 -21.50
N SER A 210 -0.75 -37.37 -20.64
CA SER A 210 -0.13 -38.40 -19.80
C SER A 210 0.15 -37.86 -18.41
N PRO A 211 0.10 -38.70 -17.34
CA PRO A 211 0.48 -38.29 -15.99
C PRO A 211 1.89 -37.72 -15.87
N PHE A 212 2.80 -38.18 -16.71
CA PHE A 212 4.24 -37.84 -16.64
C PHE A 212 4.65 -36.67 -17.57
N GLY A 213 3.69 -36.10 -18.31
CA GLY A 213 3.94 -34.98 -19.20
C GLY A 213 4.77 -35.38 -20.41
N SER A 214 4.12 -35.58 -21.52
CA SER A 214 4.73 -35.69 -22.85
C SER A 214 4.07 -34.69 -23.78
N SER A 215 4.11 -33.38 -23.41
CA SER A 215 3.79 -32.35 -24.41
C SER A 215 5.06 -31.99 -25.15
N PRO A 216 5.11 -32.04 -26.47
CA PRO A 216 6.26 -31.61 -27.28
C PRO A 216 6.56 -30.09 -27.13
N SER A 217 5.67 -29.37 -26.50
CA SER A 217 5.74 -27.90 -26.34
C SER A 217 6.58 -27.40 -25.15
N GLY A 218 7.43 -28.25 -24.52
CA GLY A 218 8.55 -27.81 -23.71
C GLY A 218 8.26 -26.97 -22.45
N GLY A 219 7.04 -26.87 -21.99
CA GLY A 219 6.69 -26.16 -20.76
C GLY A 219 6.60 -27.11 -19.57
N GLY A 220 7.53 -27.04 -18.63
CA GLY A 220 7.77 -27.93 -17.50
C GLY A 220 6.68 -28.11 -16.44
N SER A 221 5.44 -28.26 -16.83
CA SER A 221 4.31 -28.57 -15.93
C SER A 221 3.76 -29.93 -16.31
N GLY A 222 4.33 -30.98 -15.75
CA GLY A 222 4.05 -32.38 -16.02
C GLY A 222 2.57 -32.70 -16.29
N GLY A 223 2.13 -32.73 -17.54
CA GLY A 223 0.86 -33.28 -17.98
C GLY A 223 -0.42 -32.56 -17.50
N ALA A 224 -0.33 -31.39 -16.90
CA ALA A 224 -1.51 -30.66 -16.46
C ALA A 224 -2.41 -30.23 -17.62
N ILE A 225 -3.70 -30.56 -17.55
CA ILE A 225 -4.72 -30.18 -18.53
C ILE A 225 -5.20 -28.75 -18.25
N VAL A 226 -5.54 -28.48 -17.01
CA VAL A 226 -6.00 -27.16 -16.54
C VAL A 226 -5.48 -26.87 -15.14
N THR A 227 -5.34 -25.58 -14.83
CA THR A 227 -5.05 -25.08 -13.48
C THR A 227 -6.32 -24.46 -12.90
N ILE A 228 -6.72 -24.90 -11.71
CA ILE A 228 -7.84 -24.35 -10.95
C ILE A 228 -7.33 -23.63 -9.71
N VAL A 229 -7.91 -22.47 -9.41
CA VAL A 229 -7.59 -21.63 -8.25
C VAL A 229 -8.86 -21.26 -7.49
N GLU A 230 -8.82 -21.36 -6.17
CA GLU A 230 -9.92 -20.94 -5.32
C GLU A 230 -9.81 -19.44 -4.98
N PHE A 231 -10.72 -18.64 -5.52
CA PHE A 231 -10.73 -17.18 -5.30
C PHE A 231 -11.30 -16.75 -3.94
N SER A 232 -12.05 -17.61 -3.27
CA SER A 232 -12.61 -17.30 -1.94
C SER A 232 -11.57 -17.30 -0.83
N SER A 233 -10.38 -17.84 -1.08
CA SER A 233 -9.31 -18.01 -0.08
C SER A 233 -8.01 -17.31 -0.47
N LEU A 234 -8.11 -16.17 -1.18
CA LEU A 234 -6.95 -15.37 -1.53
C LEU A 234 -6.33 -14.70 -0.29
N TYR A 235 -5.00 -14.64 -0.28
CA TYR A 235 -4.22 -13.94 0.73
C TYR A 235 -2.99 -13.30 0.08
N VAL A 236 -2.35 -12.35 0.76
CA VAL A 236 -1.05 -11.83 0.35
C VAL A 236 0.04 -12.59 1.08
N GLY A 237 0.90 -13.27 0.32
CA GLY A 237 2.16 -13.82 0.82
C GLY A 237 3.22 -12.72 0.79
N ALA A 238 3.42 -12.03 1.91
CA ALA A 238 4.40 -10.94 2.01
C ALA A 238 5.71 -11.42 2.66
N ASP A 239 6.83 -10.92 2.16
CA ASP A 239 8.16 -11.23 2.68
C ASP A 239 8.59 -10.12 3.65
N VAL A 240 8.77 -10.46 4.92
CA VAL A 240 9.14 -9.56 6.01
C VAL A 240 10.57 -9.85 6.46
N ASN A 241 11.40 -8.81 6.59
CA ASN A 241 12.76 -8.97 7.11
C ASN A 241 12.74 -9.53 8.54
N GLU A 242 13.61 -10.50 8.82
CA GLU A 242 13.70 -11.19 10.11
C GLU A 242 13.85 -10.21 11.29
N ALA A 243 14.63 -9.13 11.14
CA ALA A 243 14.83 -8.13 12.19
C ALA A 243 13.53 -7.40 12.59
N ASN A 244 12.50 -7.38 11.74
CA ASN A 244 11.22 -6.74 11.99
C ASN A 244 10.13 -7.70 12.46
N LEU A 245 10.41 -8.99 12.51
CA LEU A 245 9.41 -10.00 12.86
C LEU A 245 8.83 -9.81 14.27
N SER A 246 9.65 -9.33 15.20
CA SER A 246 9.24 -9.04 16.59
C SER A 246 8.20 -7.92 16.71
N LYS A 247 8.04 -7.09 15.66
CA LYS A 247 7.05 -6.01 15.62
C LYS A 247 5.67 -6.49 15.17
N LEU A 248 5.55 -7.73 14.69
CA LEU A 248 4.32 -8.30 14.21
C LEU A 248 3.61 -9.09 15.30
N ALA A 249 2.31 -8.83 15.45
CA ALA A 249 1.42 -9.56 16.34
C ALA A 249 0.41 -10.39 15.56
N LYS A 250 0.00 -11.53 16.11
CA LYS A 250 -1.06 -12.35 15.52
C LYS A 250 -2.36 -11.53 15.40
N ASN A 251 -3.07 -11.67 14.28
CA ASN A 251 -4.27 -10.93 13.94
C ASN A 251 -4.07 -9.41 13.78
N GLN A 252 -2.83 -8.95 13.63
CA GLN A 252 -2.56 -7.54 13.39
C GLN A 252 -3.26 -7.05 12.13
N PRO A 253 -3.94 -5.88 12.19
CA PRO A 253 -4.56 -5.27 11.03
C PRO A 253 -3.49 -4.81 10.04
N ALA A 254 -3.85 -4.87 8.76
CA ALA A 254 -2.98 -4.45 7.68
C ALA A 254 -3.81 -3.80 6.56
N GLU A 255 -3.21 -2.85 5.89
CA GLU A 255 -3.72 -2.25 4.67
C GLU A 255 -2.96 -2.83 3.47
N ILE A 256 -3.69 -3.31 2.48
CA ILE A 256 -3.14 -3.95 1.30
C ILE A 256 -3.41 -3.05 0.10
N THR A 257 -2.37 -2.68 -0.61
CA THR A 257 -2.46 -1.96 -1.88
C THR A 257 -1.93 -2.85 -2.98
N LEU A 258 -2.73 -3.05 -4.03
CA LEU A 258 -2.34 -3.83 -5.21
C LEU A 258 -1.80 -2.87 -6.28
N ASP A 259 -0.67 -3.22 -6.89
CA ASP A 259 -0.09 -2.37 -7.95
C ASP A 259 -1.02 -2.26 -9.18
N ALA A 260 -1.84 -3.30 -9.43
CA ALA A 260 -2.85 -3.29 -10.49
C ALA A 260 -4.10 -2.45 -10.19
N VAL A 261 -4.35 -2.10 -8.90
CA VAL A 261 -5.53 -1.35 -8.45
C VAL A 261 -5.08 -0.28 -7.45
N PRO A 262 -4.35 0.76 -7.89
CA PRO A 262 -3.76 1.75 -6.98
C PRO A 262 -4.80 2.63 -6.28
N ASP A 263 -5.99 2.76 -6.87
CA ASP A 263 -7.06 3.63 -6.36
C ASP A 263 -7.82 3.03 -5.17
N LYS A 264 -7.56 1.76 -4.82
CA LYS A 264 -8.24 1.08 -3.72
C LYS A 264 -7.25 0.47 -2.75
N THR A 265 -7.42 0.79 -1.49
CA THR A 265 -6.77 0.09 -0.37
C THR A 265 -7.73 -0.96 0.18
N TYR A 266 -7.27 -2.19 0.26
CA TYR A 266 -8.00 -3.30 0.85
C TYR A 266 -7.59 -3.46 2.31
N HIS A 267 -8.55 -3.84 3.15
CA HIS A 267 -8.27 -4.17 4.53
C HIS A 267 -7.91 -5.64 4.64
N GLY A 268 -6.90 -5.90 5.45
CA GLY A 268 -6.43 -7.26 5.70
C GLY A 268 -6.06 -7.48 7.15
N ARG A 269 -5.74 -8.74 7.46
CA ARG A 269 -5.30 -9.13 8.78
C ARG A 269 -4.21 -10.19 8.69
N LEU A 270 -3.16 -10.06 9.50
CA LEU A 270 -2.11 -11.07 9.61
C LEU A 270 -2.71 -12.39 10.12
N ARG A 271 -2.79 -13.38 9.25
CA ARG A 271 -3.34 -14.70 9.57
C ARG A 271 -2.30 -15.62 10.16
N GLN A 272 -1.12 -15.65 9.53
CA GLN A 272 -0.07 -16.61 9.88
C GLN A 272 1.31 -16.08 9.52
N ILE A 273 2.27 -16.37 10.37
CA ILE A 273 3.70 -16.27 10.08
C ILE A 273 4.19 -17.68 9.76
N VAL A 274 4.76 -17.87 8.57
CA VAL A 274 5.27 -19.18 8.15
C VAL A 274 6.59 -19.44 8.90
N PRO A 275 6.71 -20.54 9.66
CA PRO A 275 7.89 -20.81 10.48
C PRO A 275 9.07 -21.34 9.65
N ALA A 276 9.39 -20.64 8.57
CA ALA A 276 10.50 -20.93 7.67
C ALA A 276 11.08 -19.61 7.17
N ALA A 277 12.37 -19.40 7.37
CA ALA A 277 13.08 -18.23 6.87
C ALA A 277 13.76 -18.57 5.54
N ASP A 278 13.67 -17.64 4.60
CA ASP A 278 14.51 -17.67 3.39
C ASP A 278 15.88 -17.08 3.73
N ARG A 279 16.87 -17.96 3.83
CA ARG A 279 18.24 -17.59 4.20
C ARG A 279 18.94 -16.72 3.17
N GLN A 280 18.54 -16.81 1.90
CA GLN A 280 19.15 -16.01 0.82
C GLN A 280 18.69 -14.57 0.89
N LYS A 281 17.42 -14.36 1.26
CA LYS A 281 16.81 -13.03 1.36
C LYS A 281 16.82 -12.45 2.78
N GLY A 282 17.06 -13.28 3.82
CA GLY A 282 16.91 -12.85 5.22
C GLY A 282 15.48 -12.46 5.57
N THR A 283 14.48 -13.12 4.96
CA THR A 283 13.07 -12.81 5.13
C THR A 283 12.27 -14.00 5.63
N VAL A 284 11.17 -13.71 6.30
CA VAL A 284 10.17 -14.68 6.72
C VAL A 284 8.86 -14.34 6.02
N ARG A 285 8.23 -15.35 5.43
CA ARG A 285 6.95 -15.18 4.75
C ARG A 285 5.82 -15.09 5.76
N VAL A 286 4.94 -14.11 5.55
CA VAL A 286 3.72 -13.91 6.33
C VAL A 286 2.51 -13.96 5.41
N LYS A 287 1.42 -14.56 5.88
CA LYS A 287 0.15 -14.64 5.16
C LYS A 287 -0.81 -13.60 5.72
N VAL A 288 -1.26 -12.69 4.88
CA VAL A 288 -2.22 -11.64 5.21
C VAL A 288 -3.52 -11.89 4.47
N ALA A 289 -4.58 -12.21 5.18
CA ALA A 289 -5.88 -12.47 4.60
C ALA A 289 -6.59 -11.15 4.27
N PHE A 290 -7.28 -11.11 3.13
CA PHE A 290 -8.18 -10.01 2.78
C PHE A 290 -9.47 -10.12 3.62
N LEU A 291 -10.02 -8.95 4.02
CA LEU A 291 -11.33 -8.84 4.67
C LEU A 291 -12.42 -8.35 3.72
N ASP A 292 -12.03 -7.63 2.66
CA ASP A 292 -12.92 -6.94 1.71
C ASP A 292 -12.48 -7.16 0.24
N ALA A 293 -11.98 -8.38 -0.07
CA ALA A 293 -11.62 -8.74 -1.43
C ALA A 293 -12.80 -8.63 -2.39
N ASP A 294 -12.53 -8.12 -3.61
CA ASP A 294 -13.49 -8.06 -4.72
C ASP A 294 -12.96 -8.83 -5.95
N ASP A 295 -13.74 -8.86 -7.02
CA ASP A 295 -13.40 -9.57 -8.27
C ASP A 295 -12.14 -9.02 -8.99
N ARG A 296 -11.59 -7.88 -8.56
CA ARG A 296 -10.36 -7.29 -9.09
C ARG A 296 -9.10 -7.87 -8.45
N VAL A 297 -9.25 -8.57 -7.33
CA VAL A 297 -8.14 -9.26 -6.66
C VAL A 297 -7.88 -10.56 -7.39
N LEU A 298 -6.82 -10.59 -8.18
CA LEU A 298 -6.42 -11.76 -8.95
C LEU A 298 -5.16 -12.40 -8.34
N PRO A 299 -4.99 -13.73 -8.48
CA PRO A 299 -3.73 -14.40 -8.11
C PRO A 299 -2.54 -13.81 -8.86
N ASP A 300 -1.36 -13.94 -8.26
CA ASP A 300 -0.07 -13.53 -8.79
C ASP A 300 0.11 -12.00 -8.98
N LEU A 301 -0.85 -11.14 -8.54
CA LEU A 301 -0.68 -9.69 -8.51
C LEU A 301 0.30 -9.28 -7.41
N SER A 302 1.15 -8.29 -7.74
CA SER A 302 2.02 -7.65 -6.75
C SER A 302 1.22 -6.84 -5.75
N ALA A 303 1.57 -6.98 -4.49
CA ALA A 303 0.90 -6.33 -3.37
C ALA A 303 1.90 -5.70 -2.40
N ARG A 304 1.54 -4.54 -1.88
CA ARG A 304 2.21 -3.89 -0.76
C ARG A 304 1.31 -3.99 0.47
N VAL A 305 1.87 -4.43 1.57
CA VAL A 305 1.16 -4.60 2.84
C VAL A 305 1.75 -3.65 3.87
N ASN A 306 0.93 -2.75 4.39
CA ASN A 306 1.26 -1.85 5.48
C ASN A 306 0.63 -2.40 6.76
N PHE A 307 1.44 -2.96 7.65
CA PHE A 307 0.97 -3.41 8.96
C PHE A 307 0.74 -2.21 9.85
N THR A 308 -0.43 -2.12 10.42
CA THR A 308 -0.83 -1.00 11.28
C THR A 308 -0.99 -1.46 12.73
N THR A 309 -0.85 -0.55 13.68
CA THR A 309 -1.30 -0.81 15.04
C THR A 309 -2.82 -0.91 15.05
N GLU A 310 -3.38 -1.77 15.89
CA GLU A 310 -4.82 -1.71 16.15
C GLU A 310 -5.16 -0.28 16.57
N ALA A 311 -5.93 0.41 15.72
CA ALA A 311 -6.63 1.60 16.18
C ALA A 311 -7.44 1.14 17.41
N THR A 312 -7.13 1.67 18.58
CA THR A 312 -7.84 1.32 19.82
C THR A 312 -9.29 1.67 19.59
N ALA A 313 -10.06 0.68 19.14
CA ALA A 313 -11.50 0.80 18.92
C ALA A 313 -12.12 1.11 20.29
N GLY A 314 -12.49 2.38 20.51
CA GLY A 314 -13.10 2.84 21.75
C GLY A 314 -12.57 4.16 22.31
N ARG A 315 -11.44 4.69 21.82
CA ARG A 315 -11.10 6.08 22.09
C ARG A 315 -11.68 6.92 20.96
N THR A 316 -12.71 7.71 21.27
CA THR A 316 -13.14 8.82 20.41
C THR A 316 -11.90 9.50 19.87
N ALA A 317 -11.77 9.59 18.54
CA ALA A 317 -10.68 10.29 17.87
C ALA A 317 -10.52 11.67 18.52
N ARG A 318 -9.55 11.81 19.41
CA ARG A 318 -9.25 13.11 20.01
C ARG A 318 -8.35 13.81 19.02
N SER A 319 -8.88 14.80 18.36
CA SER A 319 -8.07 15.74 17.61
C SER A 319 -7.20 16.51 18.60
N ARG A 320 -5.89 16.28 18.54
CA ARG A 320 -4.91 17.06 19.30
C ARG A 320 -4.44 18.21 18.45
N ILE A 321 -4.42 19.38 19.01
CA ILE A 321 -3.83 20.56 18.35
C ILE A 321 -2.40 20.69 18.83
N LEU A 322 -1.46 20.54 17.92
CA LEU A 322 -0.04 20.67 18.20
C LEU A 322 0.47 22.01 17.69
N VAL A 323 1.21 22.71 18.54
CA VAL A 323 1.78 24.01 18.24
C VAL A 323 3.28 23.97 18.50
N PRO A 324 4.14 24.45 17.57
CA PRO A 324 5.57 24.55 17.81
C PRO A 324 5.87 25.38 19.06
N ARG A 325 6.85 24.95 19.85
CA ARG A 325 7.25 25.64 21.08
C ARG A 325 7.63 27.11 20.85
N SER A 326 8.10 27.44 19.64
CA SER A 326 8.45 28.79 19.22
C SER A 326 7.26 29.75 19.12
N ALA A 327 6.03 29.26 19.05
CA ALA A 327 4.81 30.07 19.00
C ALA A 327 4.18 30.30 20.38
N LEU A 328 4.65 29.58 21.42
CA LEU A 328 4.18 29.76 22.79
C LEU A 328 4.88 30.90 23.50
N THR A 329 4.10 31.72 24.21
CA THR A 329 4.59 32.79 25.07
C THR A 329 3.82 32.78 26.36
N THR A 330 4.44 33.34 27.41
CA THR A 330 3.78 33.54 28.72
C THR A 330 3.60 35.01 28.95
N ARG A 331 2.37 35.46 29.23
CA ARG A 331 2.04 36.81 29.56
C ARG A 331 1.12 36.85 30.79
N GLU A 332 1.43 37.66 31.78
CA GLU A 332 0.63 37.77 33.00
C GLU A 332 0.33 36.41 33.66
N GLU A 333 1.38 35.56 33.74
CA GLU A 333 1.30 34.18 34.27
C GLU A 333 0.41 33.21 33.47
N LYS A 334 -0.09 33.60 32.29
CA LYS A 334 -0.88 32.77 31.42
C LYS A 334 -0.11 32.41 30.15
N SER A 335 -0.05 31.12 29.84
CA SER A 335 0.47 30.65 28.57
C SER A 335 -0.48 31.03 27.46
N GLY A 336 0.02 31.46 26.32
CA GLY A 336 -0.80 31.85 25.18
C GLY A 336 0.00 31.86 23.87
N VAL A 337 -0.72 32.08 22.79
CA VAL A 337 -0.17 32.23 21.44
C VAL A 337 -0.66 33.52 20.80
N PHE A 338 0.12 34.07 19.88
CA PHE A 338 -0.34 35.17 19.04
C PHE A 338 -0.94 34.59 17.74
N ARG A 339 -2.23 34.83 17.53
CA ARG A 339 -2.96 34.49 16.30
C ARG A 339 -3.04 35.72 15.39
N ILE A 340 -2.93 35.52 14.09
CA ILE A 340 -3.15 36.61 13.12
C ILE A 340 -4.63 36.69 12.82
N SER A 341 -5.23 37.85 13.11
CA SER A 341 -6.61 38.16 12.73
C SER A 341 -6.63 39.58 12.13
N ASP A 342 -7.16 39.71 10.91
CA ASP A 342 -7.26 40.98 10.19
C ASP A 342 -5.93 41.77 10.09
N GLY A 343 -4.81 41.07 9.85
CA GLY A 343 -3.48 41.67 9.76
C GLY A 343 -2.92 42.19 11.08
N ARG A 344 -3.49 41.78 12.21
CA ARG A 344 -3.06 42.12 13.56
C ARG A 344 -2.79 40.88 14.40
N ALA A 345 -1.80 40.98 15.26
CA ALA A 345 -1.51 39.96 16.25
C ALA A 345 -2.53 40.06 17.41
N LYS A 346 -3.22 38.99 17.66
CA LYS A 346 -4.16 38.86 18.79
C LYS A 346 -3.68 37.81 19.76
N PHE A 347 -3.43 38.17 20.99
CA PHE A 347 -3.07 37.23 22.04
C PHE A 347 -4.28 36.32 22.39
N THR A 348 -4.08 35.03 22.33
CA THR A 348 -5.10 34.03 22.71
C THR A 348 -4.53 33.18 23.83
N PRO A 349 -5.10 33.23 25.03
CA PRO A 349 -4.67 32.37 26.12
C PRO A 349 -5.00 30.90 25.77
N VAL A 350 -4.07 30.01 26.04
CA VAL A 350 -4.22 28.60 25.77
C VAL A 350 -3.79 27.77 26.97
N THR A 351 -4.38 26.58 27.11
CA THR A 351 -3.94 25.61 28.11
C THR A 351 -3.01 24.61 27.43
N ALA A 352 -1.72 24.68 27.77
CA ALA A 352 -0.71 23.77 27.29
C ALA A 352 -0.81 22.40 27.99
N GLY A 353 -0.70 21.34 27.23
CA GLY A 353 -0.62 19.95 27.70
C GLY A 353 0.81 19.41 27.64
N GLY A 354 0.97 18.15 27.23
CA GLY A 354 2.26 17.47 27.12
C GLY A 354 3.11 17.95 25.92
N ASP A 355 4.42 17.74 26.00
CA ASP A 355 5.36 17.94 24.88
C ASP A 355 5.40 16.64 24.04
N VAL A 356 5.17 16.78 22.73
CA VAL A 356 5.20 15.67 21.76
C VAL A 356 6.17 16.05 20.65
N GLN A 357 7.35 15.46 20.63
CA GLN A 357 8.36 15.65 19.56
C GLN A 357 8.74 17.11 19.29
N GLY A 358 8.86 17.94 20.35
CA GLY A 358 9.21 19.36 20.23
C GLY A 358 8.05 20.28 19.88
N GLN A 359 6.84 19.75 19.84
CA GLN A 359 5.57 20.49 19.75
C GLN A 359 4.80 20.35 21.06
N VAL A 360 4.05 21.36 21.43
CA VAL A 360 3.23 21.36 22.64
C VAL A 360 1.77 21.14 22.29
N GLU A 361 1.14 20.19 22.94
CA GLU A 361 -0.29 19.94 22.82
C GLU A 361 -1.09 21.08 23.45
N ILE A 362 -2.07 21.60 22.75
CA ILE A 362 -3.00 22.60 23.26
C ILE A 362 -4.34 21.93 23.51
N THR A 363 -4.73 21.92 24.80
CA THR A 363 -5.99 21.27 25.22
C THR A 363 -7.20 22.20 25.16
N GLN A 364 -6.98 23.52 25.26
CA GLN A 364 -8.02 24.55 25.17
C GLN A 364 -7.48 25.85 24.61
N GLY A 365 -8.32 26.57 23.86
CA GLY A 365 -8.01 27.93 23.37
C GLY A 365 -7.78 28.04 21.85
N LEU A 366 -7.62 26.93 21.11
CA LEU A 366 -7.48 26.90 19.65
C LEU A 366 -8.47 25.93 19.02
N GLN A 367 -8.82 26.18 17.75
CA GLN A 367 -9.69 25.30 16.96
C GLN A 367 -8.92 24.45 15.94
N GLY A 368 -7.62 24.74 15.71
CA GLY A 368 -6.77 24.10 14.72
C GLY A 368 -6.84 24.72 13.33
N GLY A 369 -5.70 24.69 12.62
CA GLY A 369 -5.56 25.35 11.33
C GLY A 369 -5.31 26.86 11.40
N GLU A 370 -5.24 27.45 12.59
CA GLU A 370 -5.01 28.87 12.80
C GLU A 370 -3.56 29.24 12.50
N LYS A 371 -3.37 30.41 11.91
CA LYS A 371 -2.03 30.98 11.64
C LYS A 371 -1.50 31.62 12.92
N LEU A 372 -0.46 31.03 13.48
CA LEU A 372 0.20 31.48 14.70
C LEU A 372 1.52 32.17 14.36
N ILE A 373 1.91 33.14 15.20
CA ILE A 373 3.18 33.87 15.05
C ILE A 373 4.29 33.11 15.77
N SER A 374 5.37 32.77 15.04
CA SER A 374 6.58 32.23 15.63
C SER A 374 7.39 33.39 16.28
N LEU A 375 7.75 33.16 17.53
CA LEU A 375 8.55 34.14 18.31
C LEU A 375 10.05 33.81 18.27
N THR A 376 10.50 33.08 17.23
CA THR A 376 11.90 32.72 17.02
C THR A 376 12.73 34.00 16.84
N GLY A 377 13.92 34.10 17.46
CA GLY A 377 14.80 35.22 17.30
C GLY A 377 14.50 36.48 18.17
N GLY A 378 13.67 36.33 19.23
CA GLY A 378 13.41 37.45 20.17
C GLY A 378 12.39 38.45 19.64
N ALA A 379 11.52 38.05 18.71
CA ALA A 379 10.46 38.92 18.22
C ALA A 379 9.43 39.19 19.32
N VAL A 380 9.47 40.39 19.88
CA VAL A 380 8.47 40.87 20.85
C VAL A 380 7.28 41.42 20.07
N VAL A 381 6.16 40.72 20.10
CA VAL A 381 4.89 41.15 19.48
C VAL A 381 3.93 41.61 20.57
N ARG A 382 3.25 42.76 20.36
CA ARG A 382 2.24 43.25 21.28
C ARG A 382 0.84 42.96 20.78
N ASP A 383 -0.08 42.81 21.71
CA ASP A 383 -1.48 42.60 21.37
C ASP A 383 -2.05 43.76 20.57
N GLY A 384 -2.73 43.50 19.44
CA GLY A 384 -3.24 44.52 18.51
C GLY A 384 -2.20 45.08 17.53
N GLU A 385 -0.93 44.70 17.60
CA GLU A 385 0.14 45.20 16.70
C GLU A 385 -0.12 44.73 15.26
N LYS A 386 0.07 45.66 14.27
CA LYS A 386 -0.02 45.31 12.86
C LYS A 386 1.18 44.44 12.48
N VAL A 387 0.90 43.27 11.90
CA VAL A 387 1.90 42.29 11.47
C VAL A 387 1.74 41.98 9.99
N ARG A 388 2.85 41.67 9.35
CA ARG A 388 2.91 41.19 7.98
C ARG A 388 3.60 39.85 7.96
N VAL A 389 3.05 38.91 7.23
CA VAL A 389 3.61 37.54 7.06
C VAL A 389 4.88 37.65 6.22
N GLU A 390 5.98 37.11 6.68
CA GLU A 390 7.22 37.02 5.94
C GLU A 390 7.04 36.09 4.75
N GLY A 391 7.12 36.63 3.49
CA GLY A 391 6.94 35.85 2.27
C GLY A 391 5.68 36.13 1.44
N GLU A 392 4.73 36.93 1.93
CA GLU A 392 3.59 37.41 1.15
C GLU A 392 3.99 38.65 0.35
N LYS A 393 4.28 38.49 -0.95
CA LYS A 393 4.45 39.60 -1.91
C LYS A 393 3.06 40.18 -2.22
N ASP A 394 2.96 41.53 -2.16
CA ASP A 394 1.81 42.30 -2.66
C ASP A 394 1.46 41.94 -4.10
#